data_3335697944488c58ef6b5087bdf29b6f
#
_entry.id   3335697944488c58ef6b5087bdf29b6f
#
_cell.length_a   1.000
_cell.length_b   1.000
_cell.length_c   1.000
_cell.angle_alpha   90.00
_cell.angle_beta   90.00
_cell.angle_gamma   90.00
#
_symmetry.space_group_name_H-M   'P 1'
#
loop_
_entity.id
_entity.type
_entity.pdbx_description
1 polymer ?
#
loop_
_entity_poly.entity_id
_entity_poly.type
_entity_poly.pdbx_seq_one_letter_code
_entity_poly.pdbx_strand_id
1 'polypeptide(L)'
;MSRNRVWFYASVLFVLVGTILITQVSWLLQSARIEERFLSQRVNMALCSAMDVLSKDRGLCSNVESCVAHGNGTFEISFTKQEKQKIDSVIETHLWFYNIHAPFQTTFSSYRGDSTKATLPMSQALLFPEKAGMQNVLVHIEIPSQSQLIRSQIN
;
A
#
# COMPACT_ATOMS: atom_id res chain seq x y z
N MET A 1 20.94 55.41 -22.52
CA MET A 1 21.14 53.96 -22.28
C MET A 1 20.97 53.22 -23.59
N SER A 2 21.94 52.46 -24.06
CA SER A 2 21.82 51.81 -25.38
C SER A 2 20.79 50.68 -25.31
N ARG A 3 19.88 50.61 -26.28
CA ARG A 3 18.80 49.64 -26.45
C ARG A 3 19.30 48.19 -26.27
N ASN A 4 20.52 47.87 -26.62
CA ASN A 4 21.15 46.55 -26.49
C ASN A 4 21.40 46.14 -25.03
N ARG A 5 21.68 47.10 -24.12
CA ARG A 5 21.88 46.77 -22.68
C ARG A 5 20.57 46.37 -22.00
N VAL A 6 19.48 46.99 -22.37
CA VAL A 6 18.14 46.65 -21.82
C VAL A 6 17.73 45.22 -22.23
N TRP A 7 17.94 44.88 -23.50
CA TRP A 7 17.67 43.53 -24.01
C TRP A 7 18.56 42.46 -23.32
N PHE A 8 19.79 42.75 -23.09
CA PHE A 8 20.72 41.86 -22.38
C PHE A 8 20.23 41.58 -20.93
N TYR A 9 19.89 42.61 -20.18
CA TYR A 9 19.38 42.44 -18.82
C TYR A 9 18.02 41.70 -18.80
N ALA A 10 17.14 41.97 -19.74
CA ALA A 10 15.89 41.28 -19.87
C ALA A 10 16.09 39.75 -20.14
N SER A 11 17.01 39.42 -21.03
CA SER A 11 17.34 37.99 -21.30
C SER A 11 17.94 37.29 -20.09
N VAL A 12 18.85 37.92 -19.37
CA VAL A 12 19.45 37.36 -18.15
C VAL A 12 18.38 37.15 -17.07
N LEU A 13 17.50 38.12 -16.89
CA LEU A 13 16.38 37.99 -15.93
C LEU A 13 15.45 36.86 -16.31
N PHE A 14 15.11 36.72 -17.58
CA PHE A 14 14.24 35.63 -18.06
C PHE A 14 14.85 34.24 -17.83
N VAL A 15 16.15 34.08 -18.07
CA VAL A 15 16.88 32.84 -17.79
C VAL A 15 16.89 32.53 -16.29
N LEU A 16 17.14 33.55 -15.44
CA LEU A 16 17.13 33.40 -13.99
C LEU A 16 15.74 32.94 -13.47
N VAL A 17 14.68 33.60 -13.91
CA VAL A 17 13.30 33.22 -13.52
C VAL A 17 12.97 31.83 -14.03
N GLY A 18 13.36 31.49 -15.26
CA GLY A 18 13.15 30.16 -15.83
C GLY A 18 13.86 29.05 -15.02
N THR A 19 15.10 29.27 -14.62
CA THR A 19 15.84 28.30 -13.79
C THR A 19 15.20 28.10 -12.40
N ILE A 20 14.71 29.17 -11.77
CA ILE A 20 14.03 29.12 -10.49
C ILE A 20 12.73 28.30 -10.62
N LEU A 21 11.93 28.53 -11.66
CA LEU A 21 10.70 27.77 -11.89
C LEU A 21 10.97 26.29 -12.11
N ILE A 22 11.98 25.95 -12.92
CA ILE A 22 12.35 24.55 -13.16
C ILE A 22 12.78 23.85 -11.86
N THR A 23 13.59 24.51 -11.04
CA THR A 23 14.01 23.94 -9.75
C THR A 23 12.84 23.75 -8.79
N GLN A 24 11.90 24.69 -8.71
CA GLN A 24 10.70 24.57 -7.89
C GLN A 24 9.81 23.39 -8.32
N VAL A 25 9.55 23.26 -9.62
CA VAL A 25 8.77 22.13 -10.15
C VAL A 25 9.46 20.80 -9.88
N SER A 26 10.77 20.72 -10.10
CA SER A 26 11.55 19.49 -9.78
C SER A 26 11.46 19.13 -8.32
N TRP A 27 11.53 20.11 -7.43
CA TRP A 27 11.45 19.89 -5.98
C TRP A 27 10.05 19.40 -5.55
N LEU A 28 8.99 19.97 -6.11
CA LEU A 28 7.61 19.52 -5.88
C LEU A 28 7.39 18.09 -6.32
N LEU A 29 7.88 17.72 -7.51
CA LEU A 29 7.77 16.35 -8.02
C LEU A 29 8.55 15.36 -7.16
N GLN A 30 9.72 15.74 -6.66
CA GLN A 30 10.51 14.89 -5.77
C GLN A 30 9.85 14.72 -4.40
N SER A 31 9.27 15.79 -3.85
CA SER A 31 8.52 15.74 -2.58
C SER A 31 7.32 14.80 -2.67
N ALA A 32 6.54 14.86 -3.75
CA ALA A 32 5.40 13.97 -3.96
C ALA A 32 5.81 12.50 -4.01
N ARG A 33 6.93 12.16 -4.66
CA ARG A 33 7.46 10.77 -4.70
C ARG A 33 7.92 10.27 -3.33
N ILE A 34 8.45 11.15 -2.50
CA ILE A 34 8.87 10.82 -1.14
C ILE A 34 7.66 10.50 -0.27
N GLU A 35 6.60 11.31 -0.34
CA GLU A 35 5.36 11.06 0.38
C GLU A 35 4.72 9.71 0.01
N GLU A 36 4.69 9.36 -1.26
CA GLU A 36 4.16 8.08 -1.73
C GLU A 36 4.95 6.89 -1.15
N ARG A 37 6.28 6.98 -1.09
CA ARG A 37 7.12 5.95 -0.47
C ARG A 37 6.86 5.82 1.05
N PHE A 38 6.73 6.94 1.76
CA PHE A 38 6.42 6.92 3.18
C PHE A 38 5.04 6.34 3.47
N LEU A 39 4.04 6.65 2.62
CA LEU A 39 2.72 6.05 2.74
C LEU A 39 2.79 4.54 2.55
N SER A 40 3.48 4.06 1.52
CA SER A 40 3.65 2.63 1.25
C SER A 40 4.34 1.91 2.40
N GLN A 41 5.38 2.50 3.01
CA GLN A 41 6.03 1.92 4.18
C GLN A 41 5.10 1.83 5.40
N ARG A 42 4.31 2.88 5.67
CA ARG A 42 3.33 2.88 6.75
C ARG A 42 2.24 1.83 6.54
N VAL A 43 1.74 1.69 5.32
CA VAL A 43 0.78 0.64 4.95
C VAL A 43 1.36 -0.74 5.20
N ASN A 44 2.60 -0.99 4.79
CA ASN A 44 3.26 -2.27 5.01
C ASN A 44 3.42 -2.58 6.50
N MET A 45 3.86 -1.60 7.32
CA MET A 45 3.98 -1.78 8.76
C MET A 45 2.62 -2.05 9.43
N ALA A 46 1.58 -1.32 9.03
CA ALA A 46 0.22 -1.54 9.52
C ALA A 46 -0.26 -2.95 9.16
N LEU A 47 -0.04 -3.38 7.93
CA LEU A 47 -0.46 -4.69 7.45
C LEU A 47 0.29 -5.82 8.16
N CYS A 48 1.62 -5.73 8.30
CA CYS A 48 2.41 -6.71 9.05
C CYS A 48 1.96 -6.82 10.51
N SER A 49 1.69 -5.69 11.16
CA SER A 49 1.20 -5.66 12.54
C SER A 49 -0.21 -6.26 12.66
N ALA A 50 -1.11 -5.98 11.72
CA ALA A 50 -2.43 -6.60 11.67
C ALA A 50 -2.35 -8.12 11.47
N MET A 51 -1.46 -8.58 10.59
CA MET A 51 -1.25 -10.01 10.33
C MET A 51 -0.68 -10.73 11.55
N ASP A 52 0.21 -10.11 12.31
CA ASP A 52 0.72 -10.68 13.57
C ASP A 52 -0.40 -10.89 14.59
N VAL A 53 -1.34 -9.96 14.72
CA VAL A 53 -2.52 -10.11 15.59
C VAL A 53 -3.46 -11.19 15.08
N LEU A 54 -3.76 -11.20 13.79
CA LEU A 54 -4.66 -12.18 13.18
C LEU A 54 -4.09 -13.61 13.22
N SER A 55 -2.78 -13.78 13.06
CA SER A 55 -2.12 -15.09 13.11
C SER A 55 -2.17 -15.74 14.49
N LYS A 56 -2.34 -14.96 15.55
CA LYS A 56 -2.49 -15.43 16.94
C LYS A 56 -3.93 -15.79 17.30
N ASP A 57 -4.89 -15.44 16.47
CA ASP A 57 -6.29 -15.74 16.68
C ASP A 57 -6.60 -17.21 16.34
N ARG A 58 -6.75 -18.03 17.37
CA ARG A 58 -6.97 -19.49 17.22
C ARG A 58 -8.22 -19.83 16.42
N GLY A 59 -9.28 -19.03 16.50
CA GLY A 59 -10.52 -19.26 15.75
C GLY A 59 -10.33 -19.07 14.26
N LEU A 60 -9.62 -18.02 13.85
CA LEU A 60 -9.30 -17.74 12.47
C LEU A 60 -8.29 -18.76 11.91
N CYS A 61 -7.26 -19.11 12.67
CA CYS A 61 -6.25 -20.08 12.28
C CYS A 61 -6.81 -21.47 12.04
N SER A 62 -7.75 -21.94 12.88
CA SER A 62 -8.40 -23.24 12.73
C SER A 62 -9.21 -23.32 11.43
N ASN A 63 -9.95 -22.27 11.12
CA ASN A 63 -10.77 -22.23 9.90
C ASN A 63 -9.93 -22.16 8.63
N VAL A 64 -8.86 -21.37 8.64
CA VAL A 64 -7.98 -21.26 7.47
C VAL A 64 -7.18 -22.55 7.24
N GLU A 65 -6.73 -23.23 8.29
CA GLU A 65 -6.09 -24.55 8.16
C GLU A 65 -7.04 -25.59 7.57
N SER A 66 -8.31 -25.59 7.96
CA SER A 66 -9.32 -26.49 7.38
C SER A 66 -9.64 -26.15 5.92
N CYS A 67 -9.70 -24.88 5.57
CA CYS A 67 -9.92 -24.43 4.20
C CYS A 67 -8.73 -24.75 3.28
N VAL A 68 -7.50 -24.66 3.80
CA VAL A 68 -6.27 -24.95 3.06
C VAL A 68 -6.03 -26.47 2.90
N ALA A 69 -6.46 -27.30 3.86
CA ALA A 69 -6.20 -28.74 3.85
C ALA A 69 -7.10 -29.54 2.89
N HIS A 70 -8.24 -29.01 2.46
CA HIS A 70 -9.27 -29.76 1.71
C HIS A 70 -9.34 -29.49 0.21
N GLY A 71 -8.41 -28.73 -0.37
CA GLY A 71 -8.48 -28.31 -1.78
C GLY A 71 -7.64 -29.15 -2.74
N ASN A 72 -8.26 -29.82 -3.69
CA ASN A 72 -7.64 -30.44 -4.85
C ASN A 72 -7.14 -29.38 -5.87
N GLY A 73 -6.01 -28.74 -5.59
CA GLY A 73 -5.22 -28.02 -6.62
C GLY A 73 -5.60 -26.58 -6.98
N THR A 74 -6.81 -26.13 -6.74
CA THR A 74 -7.26 -24.74 -6.87
C THR A 74 -7.93 -24.30 -5.58
N PHE A 75 -7.24 -23.44 -4.81
CA PHE A 75 -7.76 -22.97 -3.53
C PHE A 75 -8.48 -21.64 -3.74
N GLU A 76 -9.80 -21.66 -3.68
CA GLU A 76 -10.59 -20.49 -3.34
C GLU A 76 -10.63 -20.39 -1.81
N ILE A 77 -9.97 -19.36 -1.28
CA ILE A 77 -10.07 -19.03 0.14
C ILE A 77 -11.40 -18.32 0.32
N SER A 78 -12.41 -19.04 0.74
CA SER A 78 -13.72 -18.49 1.07
C SER A 78 -13.81 -18.22 2.57
N PHE A 79 -13.49 -17.01 2.99
CA PHE A 79 -13.83 -16.56 4.34
C PHE A 79 -15.34 -16.34 4.46
N THR A 80 -15.90 -16.73 5.58
CA THR A 80 -17.28 -16.37 5.92
C THR A 80 -17.38 -14.84 6.04
N LYS A 81 -18.58 -14.30 5.86
CA LYS A 81 -18.82 -12.85 5.97
C LYS A 81 -18.34 -12.27 7.33
N GLN A 82 -18.51 -13.04 8.40
CA GLN A 82 -18.08 -12.64 9.75
C GLN A 82 -16.56 -12.61 9.90
N GLU A 83 -15.87 -13.61 9.35
CA GLU A 83 -14.40 -13.66 9.37
C GLU A 83 -13.80 -12.53 8.56
N LYS A 84 -14.33 -12.28 7.36
CA LYS A 84 -13.89 -11.15 6.53
C LYS A 84 -14.07 -9.83 7.26
N GLN A 85 -15.22 -9.60 7.88
CA GLN A 85 -15.51 -8.40 8.64
C GLN A 85 -14.56 -8.23 9.84
N LYS A 86 -14.20 -9.34 10.51
CA LYS A 86 -13.21 -9.33 11.59
C LYS A 86 -11.82 -8.96 11.09
N ILE A 87 -11.38 -9.54 9.97
CA ILE A 87 -10.09 -9.24 9.34
C ILE A 87 -10.04 -7.76 8.94
N ASP A 88 -11.07 -7.28 8.25
CA ASP A 88 -11.15 -5.89 7.81
C ASP A 88 -11.12 -4.92 9.01
N SER A 89 -11.81 -5.23 10.10
CA SER A 89 -11.80 -4.41 11.33
C SER A 89 -10.41 -4.34 11.99
N VAL A 90 -9.68 -5.46 12.04
CA VAL A 90 -8.32 -5.47 12.59
C VAL A 90 -7.38 -4.65 11.71
N ILE A 91 -7.46 -4.83 10.39
CA ILE A 91 -6.66 -4.07 9.42
C ILE A 91 -6.96 -2.58 9.54
N GLU A 92 -8.24 -2.19 9.58
CA GLU A 92 -8.68 -0.80 9.76
C GLU A 92 -8.10 -0.18 11.03
N THR A 93 -8.16 -0.91 12.16
CA THR A 93 -7.60 -0.45 13.43
C THR A 93 -6.10 -0.18 13.32
N HIS A 94 -5.35 -1.05 12.65
CA HIS A 94 -3.92 -0.86 12.47
C HIS A 94 -3.60 0.24 11.47
N LEU A 95 -4.35 0.39 10.38
CA LEU A 95 -4.21 1.53 9.46
C LEU A 95 -4.44 2.86 10.20
N TRP A 96 -5.45 2.92 11.03
CA TRP A 96 -5.74 4.08 11.88
C TRP A 96 -4.59 4.41 12.83
N PHE A 97 -4.01 3.40 13.47
CA PHE A 97 -2.84 3.57 14.35
C PHE A 97 -1.64 4.19 13.63
N TYR A 98 -1.44 3.85 12.35
CA TYR A 98 -0.40 4.43 11.50
C TYR A 98 -0.84 5.72 10.78
N ASN A 99 -1.94 6.32 11.23
CA ASN A 99 -2.50 7.58 10.68
C ASN A 99 -2.84 7.50 9.18
N ILE A 100 -3.42 6.37 8.77
CA ILE A 100 -3.90 6.13 7.41
C ILE A 100 -5.42 6.07 7.46
N HIS A 101 -6.07 7.15 7.02
CA HIS A 101 -7.54 7.32 7.02
C HIS A 101 -8.07 7.26 5.58
N ALA A 102 -7.79 6.19 4.88
CA ALA A 102 -8.25 6.00 3.51
C ALA A 102 -9.16 4.77 3.41
N PRO A 103 -10.19 4.79 2.56
CA PRO A 103 -10.94 3.58 2.25
C PRO A 103 -10.01 2.55 1.63
N PHE A 104 -10.18 1.29 1.97
CA PHE A 104 -9.36 0.20 1.45
C PHE A 104 -10.24 -0.99 1.06
N GLN A 105 -9.71 -1.83 0.20
CA GLN A 105 -10.31 -3.12 -0.15
C GLN A 105 -9.30 -4.21 0.12
N THR A 106 -9.76 -5.30 0.75
CA THR A 106 -8.94 -6.48 1.01
C THR A 106 -9.26 -7.57 0.01
N THR A 107 -8.23 -8.13 -0.60
CA THR A 107 -8.31 -9.32 -1.44
C THR A 107 -7.43 -10.41 -0.86
N PHE A 108 -7.90 -11.65 -0.95
CA PHE A 108 -7.23 -12.81 -0.42
C PHE A 108 -6.85 -13.76 -1.56
N SER A 109 -5.62 -14.24 -1.56
CA SER A 109 -5.16 -15.24 -2.51
C SER A 109 -4.31 -16.30 -1.83
N SER A 110 -4.24 -17.49 -2.44
CA SER A 110 -3.37 -18.54 -1.94
C SER A 110 -1.92 -18.26 -2.32
N TYR A 111 -1.01 -18.39 -1.37
CA TYR A 111 0.42 -18.32 -1.60
C TYR A 111 1.05 -19.69 -1.43
N ARG A 112 1.72 -20.16 -2.49
CA ARG A 112 2.47 -21.42 -2.48
C ARG A 112 3.96 -21.10 -2.66
N GLY A 113 4.68 -20.98 -1.57
CA GLY A 113 6.09 -20.67 -1.61
C GLY A 113 6.70 -20.66 -0.21
N ASP A 114 8.03 -20.56 -0.16
CA ASP A 114 8.74 -20.39 1.10
C ASP A 114 8.46 -18.98 1.65
N SER A 115 7.63 -18.93 2.69
CA SER A 115 7.21 -17.66 3.32
C SER A 115 8.40 -16.90 3.93
N THR A 116 9.47 -17.58 4.28
CA THR A 116 10.66 -16.97 4.89
C THR A 116 11.51 -16.20 3.86
N LYS A 117 11.34 -16.50 2.56
CA LYS A 117 12.07 -15.88 1.44
C LYS A 117 11.19 -14.99 0.57
N ALA A 118 9.92 -14.84 0.92
CA ALA A 118 8.98 -14.06 0.12
C ALA A 118 9.29 -12.56 0.20
N THR A 119 9.79 -12.01 -0.90
CA THR A 119 9.85 -10.54 -1.07
C THR A 119 8.51 -10.09 -1.64
N LEU A 120 7.61 -9.66 -0.75
CA LEU A 120 6.27 -9.22 -1.13
C LEU A 120 6.24 -7.72 -1.44
N PRO A 121 5.37 -7.27 -2.37
CA PRO A 121 5.07 -5.86 -2.56
C PRO A 121 4.56 -5.21 -1.27
N MET A 122 4.73 -3.90 -1.13
CA MET A 122 4.42 -3.17 0.11
C MET A 122 2.94 -3.19 0.52
N SER A 123 2.02 -3.58 -0.37
CA SER A 123 0.59 -3.72 -0.09
C SER A 123 0.16 -5.17 0.19
N GLN A 124 1.10 -6.08 0.38
CA GLN A 124 0.83 -7.50 0.56
C GLN A 124 1.52 -8.04 1.80
N ALA A 125 0.84 -8.91 2.54
CA ALA A 125 1.44 -9.64 3.65
C ALA A 125 0.89 -11.07 3.73
N LEU A 126 1.65 -11.96 4.35
CA LEU A 126 1.25 -13.34 4.61
C LEU A 126 0.58 -13.43 5.98
N LEU A 127 -0.52 -14.16 6.06
CA LEU A 127 -1.25 -14.33 7.32
C LEU A 127 -0.50 -15.23 8.31
N PHE A 128 0.28 -16.21 7.82
CA PHE A 128 1.05 -17.15 8.66
C PHE A 128 2.54 -17.18 8.27
N PRO A 129 3.31 -16.12 8.54
CA PRO A 129 4.69 -16.03 8.07
C PRO A 129 5.64 -17.07 8.69
N GLU A 130 5.31 -17.59 9.88
CA GLU A 130 6.19 -18.51 10.64
C GLU A 130 6.06 -19.99 10.20
N LYS A 131 5.03 -20.35 9.43
CA LYS A 131 4.80 -21.72 8.98
C LYS A 131 5.52 -22.01 7.67
N ALA A 132 6.79 -22.34 7.73
CA ALA A 132 7.59 -22.74 6.56
C ALA A 132 7.01 -24.03 5.91
N GLY A 133 6.84 -24.00 4.59
CA GLY A 133 6.41 -25.16 3.80
C GLY A 133 4.90 -25.43 3.75
N MET A 134 4.07 -24.66 4.46
CA MET A 134 2.61 -24.73 4.34
C MET A 134 2.08 -23.74 3.29
N GLN A 135 0.92 -24.08 2.75
CA GLN A 135 0.16 -23.12 1.95
C GLN A 135 -0.24 -21.95 2.84
N ASN A 136 -0.03 -20.75 2.35
CA ASN A 136 -0.25 -19.53 3.11
C ASN A 136 -1.33 -18.67 2.44
N VAL A 137 -1.92 -17.77 3.19
CA VAL A 137 -2.88 -16.80 2.69
C VAL A 137 -2.16 -15.48 2.48
N LEU A 138 -2.14 -15.03 1.23
CA LEU A 138 -1.66 -13.71 0.88
C LEU A 138 -2.80 -12.72 0.99
N VAL A 139 -2.64 -11.76 1.86
CA VAL A 139 -3.57 -10.64 2.02
C VAL A 139 -3.02 -9.46 1.24
N HIS A 140 -3.80 -8.96 0.32
CA HIS A 140 -3.49 -7.77 -0.46
C HIS A 140 -4.47 -6.65 -0.11
N ILE A 141 -3.93 -5.47 0.15
CA ILE A 141 -4.71 -4.26 0.39
C ILE A 141 -4.57 -3.32 -0.79
N GLU A 142 -5.69 -2.94 -1.36
CA GLU A 142 -5.76 -1.90 -2.37
C GLU A 142 -6.32 -0.62 -1.74
N ILE A 143 -5.49 0.41 -1.71
CA ILE A 143 -5.89 1.74 -1.29
C ILE A 143 -6.04 2.57 -2.57
N PRO A 144 -7.24 3.06 -2.89
CA PRO A 144 -7.45 3.86 -4.08
C PRO A 144 -6.57 5.12 -4.02
N SER A 145 -5.87 5.41 -5.11
CA SER A 145 -5.04 6.60 -5.21
C SER A 145 -5.88 7.87 -5.04
N GLN A 146 -5.29 8.96 -4.53
CA GLN A 146 -6.00 10.24 -4.36
C GLN A 146 -6.71 10.70 -5.64
N SER A 147 -6.16 10.41 -6.81
CA SER A 147 -6.77 10.70 -8.11
C SER A 147 -8.07 9.91 -8.36
N GLN A 148 -8.18 8.70 -7.84
CA GLN A 148 -9.40 7.88 -7.92
C GLN A 148 -10.45 8.36 -6.93
N LEU A 149 -10.04 8.78 -5.71
CA LEU A 149 -10.94 9.34 -4.71
C LEU A 149 -11.57 10.65 -5.20
N ILE A 150 -10.81 11.52 -5.84
CA ILE A 150 -11.33 12.77 -6.41
C ILE A 150 -12.33 12.48 -7.53
N ARG A 151 -12.06 11.50 -8.40
CA ARG A 151 -12.99 11.12 -9.47
C ARG A 151 -14.30 10.51 -8.96
N SER A 152 -14.27 9.77 -7.85
CA SER A 152 -15.48 9.19 -7.27
C SER A 152 -16.39 10.20 -6.56
N GLN A 153 -15.86 11.38 -6.20
CA GLN A 153 -16.64 12.46 -5.59
C GLN A 153 -17.27 13.42 -6.61
N ILE A 154 -16.87 13.37 -7.88
CA ILE A 154 -17.34 14.26 -8.94
C ILE A 154 -18.49 13.62 -9.75
N ASN A 155 -18.78 12.35 -9.59
CA ASN A 155 -19.92 11.63 -10.17
C ASN A 155 -21.04 11.45 -9.15
#